data_d1b7e2bfbf00ce8367015087d8c9f7c7
#
_entry.id   d1b7e2bfbf00ce8367015087d8c9f7c7
#
_cell.length_a   1.000
_cell.length_b   1.000
_cell.length_c   1.000
_cell.angle_alpha   90.00
_cell.angle_beta   90.00
_cell.angle_gamma   90.00
#
_symmetry.space_group_name_H-M   'P 1'
#
loop_
_entity.id
_entity.type
_entity.pdbx_description
1 polymer ?
#
loop_
_entity_poly.entity_id
_entity_poly.type
_entity_poly.pdbx_seq_one_letter_code
_entity_poly.pdbx_strand_id
1 'polypeptide(L)'
;YTATFINAGQADDIADELGLPSAPLTKLLIASRGNHDQILGFLRHTPKAQRVQALQLLQVISDKDLRDTPEAVLKDHLQHTPVSENPLFDAYILNPRIANEMLTAYKDFFQKAISPGLAEKIRENPSFWTQWCIKNISIRDELNPQHIPMMPQGVWNSRIADQHSRAIFYVAVLRSLGIASRIDEVTGKTQYAGTDGKWQDVDFTATTEANIPQGKLVATYKPVKALTNPLYYSHFTLSKVTPQGRLQLLSYDEGDLDMGSGTTWSSLLKKGTVLDAGDYLLVTGTRLASGGVLSRLTE
;
A
#
# COMPACT_ATOMS: atom_id res chain seq x y z
N TYR A 1 20.80 23.85 -5.58
CA TYR A 1 19.39 23.67 -5.90
C TYR A 1 18.58 24.29 -4.77
N THR A 2 18.03 25.48 -4.98
CA THR A 2 16.99 26.03 -4.10
C THR A 2 15.67 25.48 -4.57
N ALA A 3 15.12 24.49 -3.85
CA ALA A 3 13.75 24.05 -4.08
C ALA A 3 12.80 25.22 -3.74
N THR A 4 11.97 25.61 -4.68
CA THR A 4 10.90 26.55 -4.43
C THR A 4 9.75 25.81 -3.73
N PHE A 5 9.08 26.48 -2.79
CA PHE A 5 7.94 25.95 -2.04
C PHE A 5 6.75 26.88 -2.25
N ILE A 6 5.55 26.29 -2.29
CA ILE A 6 4.30 27.07 -2.35
C ILE A 6 3.88 27.41 -0.92
N ASN A 7 3.57 28.69 -0.68
CA ASN A 7 2.95 29.13 0.56
C ASN A 7 1.42 29.05 0.50
N ALA A 8 0.74 29.19 1.63
CA ALA A 8 -0.72 29.05 1.72
C ALA A 8 -1.47 30.05 0.81
N GLY A 9 -1.04 31.30 0.76
CA GLY A 9 -1.70 32.34 -0.09
C GLY A 9 -1.61 32.00 -1.58
N GLN A 10 -0.44 31.57 -2.04
CA GLN A 10 -0.26 31.08 -3.43
C GLN A 10 -1.12 29.87 -3.73
N ALA A 11 -1.29 28.96 -2.76
CA ALA A 11 -2.10 27.78 -2.92
C ALA A 11 -3.60 28.12 -3.00
N ASP A 12 -4.05 29.13 -2.28
CA ASP A 12 -5.44 29.63 -2.35
C ASP A 12 -5.73 30.23 -3.73
N ASP A 13 -4.84 31.05 -4.27
CA ASP A 13 -4.95 31.62 -5.61
C ASP A 13 -5.03 30.51 -6.70
N ILE A 14 -4.23 29.47 -6.54
CA ILE A 14 -4.24 28.30 -7.44
C ILE A 14 -5.56 27.51 -7.31
N ALA A 15 -6.09 27.37 -6.12
CA ALA A 15 -7.37 26.69 -5.91
C ALA A 15 -8.51 27.40 -6.64
N ASP A 16 -8.54 28.72 -6.56
CA ASP A 16 -9.50 29.54 -7.29
C ASP A 16 -9.31 29.43 -8.81
N GLU A 17 -8.08 29.49 -9.31
CA GLU A 17 -7.73 29.27 -10.73
C GLU A 17 -8.27 27.93 -11.24
N LEU A 18 -8.08 26.87 -10.46
CA LEU A 18 -8.45 25.50 -10.85
C LEU A 18 -9.92 25.17 -10.60
N GLY A 19 -10.61 25.97 -9.80
CA GLY A 19 -11.99 25.70 -9.35
C GLY A 19 -12.06 24.48 -8.42
N LEU A 20 -11.06 24.31 -7.54
CA LEU A 20 -10.94 23.21 -6.59
C LEU A 20 -11.09 23.74 -5.15
N PRO A 21 -11.50 22.87 -4.19
CA PRO A 21 -11.54 23.26 -2.78
C PRO A 21 -10.17 23.68 -2.26
N SER A 22 -10.06 24.90 -1.68
CA SER A 22 -8.79 25.47 -1.25
C SER A 22 -8.11 24.62 -0.17
N ALA A 23 -8.80 24.29 0.94
CA ALA A 23 -8.18 23.64 2.08
C ALA A 23 -7.47 22.30 1.76
N PRO A 24 -8.07 21.32 1.03
CA PRO A 24 -7.37 20.10 0.66
C PRO A 24 -6.23 20.37 -0.33
N LEU A 25 -6.43 21.27 -1.32
CA LEU A 25 -5.38 21.56 -2.30
C LEU A 25 -4.18 22.24 -1.66
N THR A 26 -4.38 23.20 -0.76
CA THR A 26 -3.33 23.87 0.00
C THR A 26 -2.49 22.86 0.79
N LYS A 27 -3.15 21.93 1.49
CA LYS A 27 -2.45 20.86 2.22
C LYS A 27 -1.56 20.03 1.29
N LEU A 28 -2.07 19.60 0.14
CA LEU A 28 -1.36 18.78 -0.84
C LEU A 28 -0.17 19.51 -1.46
N LEU A 29 -0.35 20.77 -1.85
CA LEU A 29 0.72 21.59 -2.45
C LEU A 29 1.84 21.85 -1.45
N ILE A 30 1.52 22.11 -0.20
CA ILE A 30 2.54 22.25 0.86
C ILE A 30 3.27 20.92 1.09
N ALA A 31 2.55 19.80 1.14
CA ALA A 31 3.12 18.47 1.33
C ALA A 31 4.01 18.03 0.16
N SER A 32 3.71 18.46 -1.07
CA SER A 32 4.49 18.12 -2.27
C SER A 32 5.89 18.75 -2.31
N ARG A 33 6.15 19.75 -1.46
CA ARG A 33 7.44 20.44 -1.34
C ARG A 33 7.98 20.87 -2.72
N GLY A 34 9.18 20.41 -3.07
CA GLY A 34 9.84 20.75 -4.35
C GLY A 34 9.23 20.09 -5.60
N ASN A 35 8.26 19.19 -5.45
CA ASN A 35 7.57 18.53 -6.56
C ASN A 35 6.28 19.23 -7.00
N HIS A 36 5.98 20.41 -6.43
CA HIS A 36 4.73 21.13 -6.71
C HIS A 36 4.50 21.43 -8.19
N ASP A 37 5.55 21.62 -8.98
CA ASP A 37 5.44 21.86 -10.43
C ASP A 37 4.83 20.66 -11.16
N GLN A 38 5.17 19.41 -10.77
CA GLN A 38 4.60 18.21 -11.33
C GLN A 38 3.13 18.05 -10.93
N ILE A 39 2.80 18.34 -9.67
CA ILE A 39 1.44 18.29 -9.15
C ILE A 39 0.57 19.36 -9.85
N LEU A 40 1.08 20.59 -9.99
CA LEU A 40 0.36 21.66 -10.69
C LEU A 40 0.20 21.38 -12.19
N GLY A 41 1.26 20.86 -12.84
CA GLY A 41 1.17 20.43 -14.23
C GLY A 41 0.08 19.38 -14.42
N PHE A 42 0.04 18.37 -13.55
CA PHE A 42 -1.00 17.35 -13.55
C PHE A 42 -2.41 17.95 -13.43
N LEU A 43 -2.66 18.83 -12.45
CA LEU A 43 -3.97 19.44 -12.23
C LEU A 43 -4.38 20.37 -13.38
N ARG A 44 -3.45 21.19 -13.88
CA ARG A 44 -3.72 22.15 -14.98
C ARG A 44 -4.01 21.45 -16.29
N HIS A 45 -3.27 20.39 -16.60
CA HIS A 45 -3.46 19.60 -17.81
C HIS A 45 -4.61 18.60 -17.72
N THR A 46 -5.17 18.39 -16.54
CA THR A 46 -6.36 17.56 -16.36
C THR A 46 -7.61 18.33 -16.80
N PRO A 47 -8.47 17.74 -17.66
CA PRO A 47 -9.73 18.34 -18.06
C PRO A 47 -10.59 18.76 -16.86
N LYS A 48 -11.25 19.91 -16.92
CA LYS A 48 -12.02 20.46 -15.80
C LYS A 48 -13.00 19.45 -15.18
N ALA A 49 -13.65 18.63 -16.01
CA ALA A 49 -14.58 17.60 -15.55
C ALA A 49 -13.95 16.48 -14.71
N GLN A 50 -12.63 16.29 -14.80
CA GLN A 50 -11.89 15.24 -14.07
C GLN A 50 -11.05 15.79 -12.92
N ARG A 51 -11.02 17.12 -12.70
CA ARG A 51 -10.17 17.71 -11.65
C ARG A 51 -10.53 17.25 -10.23
N VAL A 52 -11.79 17.00 -9.97
CA VAL A 52 -12.22 16.45 -8.67
C VAL A 52 -11.63 15.07 -8.44
N GLN A 53 -11.68 14.21 -9.45
CA GLN A 53 -11.04 12.87 -9.37
C GLN A 53 -9.51 12.97 -9.30
N ALA A 54 -8.91 13.94 -9.98
CA ALA A 54 -7.48 14.22 -9.86
C ALA A 54 -7.11 14.63 -8.43
N LEU A 55 -7.94 15.47 -7.78
CA LEU A 55 -7.75 15.82 -6.37
C LEU A 55 -7.90 14.59 -5.46
N GLN A 56 -8.89 13.71 -5.71
CA GLN A 56 -9.04 12.46 -4.99
C GLN A 56 -7.77 11.58 -5.11
N LEU A 57 -7.22 11.44 -6.33
CA LEU A 57 -5.97 10.71 -6.53
C LEU A 57 -4.84 11.28 -5.68
N LEU A 58 -4.67 12.61 -5.66
CA LEU A 58 -3.63 13.26 -4.85
C LEU A 58 -3.87 13.13 -3.34
N GLN A 59 -5.12 12.94 -2.89
CA GLN A 59 -5.45 12.74 -1.48
C GLN A 59 -5.19 11.31 -0.99
N VAL A 60 -5.16 10.31 -1.88
CA VAL A 60 -4.96 8.91 -1.51
C VAL A 60 -3.52 8.44 -1.67
N ILE A 61 -2.69 9.16 -2.41
CA ILE A 61 -1.25 8.85 -2.48
C ILE A 61 -0.53 9.36 -1.23
N SER A 62 0.61 8.72 -0.94
CA SER A 62 1.41 9.09 0.25
C SER A 62 2.10 10.45 0.08
N ASP A 63 2.50 11.06 1.19
CA ASP A 63 3.34 12.26 1.20
C ASP A 63 4.64 12.07 0.41
N LYS A 64 5.22 10.86 0.45
CA LYS A 64 6.38 10.52 -0.37
C LYS A 64 6.06 10.63 -1.84
N ASP A 65 4.93 10.06 -2.26
CA ASP A 65 4.51 10.09 -3.67
C ASP A 65 4.17 11.50 -4.15
N LEU A 66 3.59 12.33 -3.29
CA LEU A 66 3.42 13.76 -3.59
C LEU A 66 4.76 14.48 -3.87
N ARG A 67 5.84 14.06 -3.20
CA ARG A 67 7.17 14.71 -3.29
C ARG A 67 8.02 14.26 -4.46
N ASP A 68 7.72 13.13 -5.10
CA ASP A 68 8.60 12.54 -6.12
C ASP A 68 7.90 11.95 -7.35
N THR A 69 6.56 11.90 -7.39
CA THR A 69 5.86 11.32 -8.53
C THR A 69 5.79 12.31 -9.70
N PRO A 70 6.25 11.91 -10.90
CA PRO A 70 6.11 12.72 -12.10
C PRO A 70 4.64 12.86 -12.57
N GLU A 71 4.31 13.99 -13.18
CA GLU A 71 3.01 14.25 -13.79
C GLU A 71 2.52 13.12 -14.70
N ALA A 72 3.40 12.56 -15.52
CA ALA A 72 3.06 11.51 -16.48
C ALA A 72 2.53 10.24 -15.79
N VAL A 73 3.07 9.90 -14.60
CA VAL A 73 2.61 8.77 -13.80
C VAL A 73 1.22 9.05 -13.22
N LEU A 74 1.00 10.24 -12.67
CA LEU A 74 -0.32 10.64 -12.14
C LEU A 74 -1.39 10.64 -13.24
N LYS A 75 -1.04 11.12 -14.44
CA LYS A 75 -1.93 11.10 -15.62
C LYS A 75 -2.32 9.68 -16.01
N ASP A 76 -1.37 8.76 -16.09
CA ASP A 76 -1.66 7.35 -16.40
C ASP A 76 -2.70 6.78 -15.44
N HIS A 77 -2.47 6.95 -14.14
CA HIS A 77 -3.34 6.40 -13.12
C HIS A 77 -4.73 7.04 -13.08
N LEU A 78 -4.83 8.35 -13.36
CA LEU A 78 -6.12 9.02 -13.46
C LEU A 78 -6.91 8.57 -14.70
N GLN A 79 -6.26 8.60 -15.87
CA GLN A 79 -6.94 8.37 -17.16
C GLN A 79 -7.38 6.91 -17.34
N HIS A 80 -6.64 5.98 -16.74
CA HIS A 80 -6.91 4.54 -16.86
C HIS A 80 -7.59 3.96 -15.61
N THR A 81 -8.25 4.82 -14.80
CA THR A 81 -9.08 4.39 -13.68
C THR A 81 -10.49 4.98 -13.83
N PRO A 82 -11.44 4.22 -14.40
CA PRO A 82 -12.83 4.67 -14.48
C PRO A 82 -13.40 4.94 -13.09
N VAL A 83 -14.20 6.00 -12.96
CA VAL A 83 -14.89 6.33 -11.69
C VAL A 83 -15.79 5.17 -11.27
N SER A 84 -15.80 4.85 -9.98
CA SER A 84 -16.60 3.79 -9.40
C SER A 84 -17.17 4.22 -8.06
N GLU A 85 -18.37 3.76 -7.73
CA GLU A 85 -19.00 3.95 -6.42
C GLU A 85 -18.56 2.87 -5.40
N ASN A 86 -17.60 2.01 -5.76
CA ASN A 86 -17.06 1.00 -4.86
C ASN A 86 -16.43 1.67 -3.63
N PRO A 87 -16.82 1.33 -2.38
CA PRO A 87 -16.22 1.88 -1.17
C PRO A 87 -14.69 1.67 -1.06
N LEU A 88 -14.16 0.69 -1.77
CA LEU A 88 -12.73 0.37 -1.83
C LEU A 88 -12.00 1.11 -2.98
N PHE A 89 -12.72 1.97 -3.73
CA PHE A 89 -12.19 2.58 -4.95
C PHE A 89 -10.96 3.42 -4.70
N ASP A 90 -11.04 4.39 -3.78
CA ASP A 90 -9.96 5.34 -3.56
C ASP A 90 -8.66 4.64 -3.13
N ALA A 91 -8.72 3.82 -2.09
CA ALA A 91 -7.55 3.21 -1.50
C ALA A 91 -6.98 2.04 -2.31
N TYR A 92 -7.82 1.28 -3.03
CA TYR A 92 -7.41 -0.01 -3.56
C TYR A 92 -7.63 -0.21 -5.07
N ILE A 93 -8.12 0.84 -5.77
CA ILE A 93 -8.25 0.88 -7.24
C ILE A 93 -7.59 2.16 -7.77
N LEU A 94 -7.98 3.34 -7.27
CA LEU A 94 -7.44 4.63 -7.71
C LEU A 94 -5.99 4.81 -7.28
N ASN A 95 -5.70 4.54 -6.01
CA ASN A 95 -4.34 4.63 -5.46
C ASN A 95 -3.37 3.72 -6.25
N PRO A 96 -2.33 4.29 -6.87
CA PRO A 96 -1.36 3.52 -7.64
C PRO A 96 -0.34 2.78 -6.76
N ARG A 97 -0.07 3.25 -5.55
CA ARG A 97 0.90 2.68 -4.62
C ARG A 97 0.39 1.34 -4.07
N ILE A 98 1.21 0.31 -4.13
CA ILE A 98 0.87 -1.04 -3.68
C ILE A 98 1.63 -1.40 -2.42
N ALA A 99 2.94 -1.17 -2.41
CA ALA A 99 3.84 -1.40 -1.28
C ALA A 99 4.97 -0.36 -1.30
N ASN A 100 6.22 -0.81 -1.40
CA ASN A 100 7.41 0.04 -1.39
C ASN A 100 8.12 0.13 -2.74
N GLU A 101 7.44 -0.23 -3.84
CA GLU A 101 7.98 -0.16 -5.20
C GLU A 101 8.20 1.29 -5.67
N MET A 102 9.02 1.47 -6.71
CA MET A 102 9.04 2.72 -7.46
C MET A 102 7.71 2.87 -8.20
N LEU A 103 7.02 4.00 -7.99
CA LEU A 103 5.75 4.27 -8.64
C LEU A 103 5.97 4.51 -10.14
N THR A 104 5.26 3.76 -10.98
CA THR A 104 5.36 3.80 -12.44
C THR A 104 3.99 3.87 -13.11
N ALA A 105 3.95 4.35 -14.34
CA ALA A 105 2.76 4.38 -15.18
C ALA A 105 2.44 2.95 -15.68
N TYR A 106 1.70 2.17 -14.91
CA TYR A 106 1.46 0.75 -15.22
C TYR A 106 0.05 0.44 -15.71
N LYS A 107 -0.94 1.33 -15.50
CA LYS A 107 -2.34 1.00 -15.81
C LYS A 107 -2.60 0.91 -17.32
N ASP A 108 -2.19 1.91 -18.08
CA ASP A 108 -2.29 1.86 -19.56
C ASP A 108 -1.56 0.64 -20.13
N PHE A 109 -0.36 0.39 -19.60
CA PHE A 109 0.44 -0.76 -20.02
C PHE A 109 -0.32 -2.07 -19.87
N PHE A 110 -0.89 -2.35 -18.69
CA PHE A 110 -1.60 -3.61 -18.46
C PHE A 110 -2.95 -3.68 -19.17
N GLN A 111 -3.65 -2.58 -19.32
CA GLN A 111 -4.89 -2.54 -20.11
C GLN A 111 -4.65 -2.88 -21.58
N LYS A 112 -3.46 -2.56 -22.12
CA LYS A 112 -3.05 -2.93 -23.48
C LYS A 112 -2.42 -4.32 -23.58
N ALA A 113 -1.63 -4.71 -22.58
CA ALA A 113 -0.89 -5.98 -22.61
C ALA A 113 -1.78 -7.20 -22.32
N ILE A 114 -2.87 -7.03 -21.58
CA ILE A 114 -3.79 -8.11 -21.24
C ILE A 114 -4.90 -8.14 -22.30
N SER A 115 -5.03 -9.28 -22.96
CA SER A 115 -6.08 -9.43 -23.99
C SER A 115 -7.49 -9.25 -23.39
N PRO A 116 -8.46 -8.71 -24.15
CA PRO A 116 -9.82 -8.50 -23.66
C PRO A 116 -10.45 -9.74 -23.03
N GLY A 117 -10.30 -10.91 -23.67
CA GLY A 117 -10.86 -12.16 -23.17
C GLY A 117 -10.18 -12.65 -21.87
N LEU A 118 -8.89 -12.35 -21.64
CA LEU A 118 -8.23 -12.64 -20.39
C LEU A 118 -8.69 -11.63 -19.31
N ALA A 119 -8.81 -10.35 -19.64
CA ALA A 119 -9.29 -9.33 -18.73
C ALA A 119 -10.71 -9.63 -18.22
N GLU A 120 -11.60 -10.10 -19.11
CA GLU A 120 -12.97 -10.50 -18.74
C GLU A 120 -12.97 -11.67 -17.75
N LYS A 121 -12.22 -12.73 -18.03
CA LYS A 121 -12.08 -13.88 -17.13
C LYS A 121 -11.55 -13.47 -15.75
N ILE A 122 -10.59 -12.54 -15.71
CA ILE A 122 -10.05 -12.05 -14.45
C ILE A 122 -11.10 -11.22 -13.67
N ARG A 123 -11.92 -10.40 -14.36
CA ARG A 123 -13.00 -9.65 -13.72
C ARG A 123 -14.12 -10.55 -13.19
N GLU A 124 -14.46 -11.60 -13.92
CA GLU A 124 -15.44 -12.60 -13.47
C GLU A 124 -14.94 -13.39 -12.27
N ASN A 125 -13.67 -13.78 -12.31
CA ASN A 125 -13.04 -14.56 -11.24
C ASN A 125 -11.57 -14.19 -11.07
N PRO A 126 -11.20 -13.32 -10.11
CA PRO A 126 -9.81 -12.92 -9.88
C PRO A 126 -8.87 -14.08 -9.51
N SER A 127 -9.38 -15.21 -9.00
CA SER A 127 -8.55 -16.39 -8.73
C SER A 127 -7.93 -16.96 -10.01
N PHE A 128 -8.53 -16.70 -11.17
CA PHE A 128 -7.95 -17.04 -12.46
C PHE A 128 -6.59 -16.34 -12.68
N TRP A 129 -6.45 -15.10 -12.19
CA TRP A 129 -5.19 -14.38 -12.24
C TRP A 129 -4.14 -14.99 -11.32
N THR A 130 -4.54 -15.51 -10.16
CA THR A 130 -3.65 -16.27 -9.27
C THR A 130 -3.03 -17.46 -9.99
N GLN A 131 -3.86 -18.29 -10.65
CA GLN A 131 -3.39 -19.44 -11.39
C GLN A 131 -2.50 -19.07 -12.59
N TRP A 132 -2.86 -17.97 -13.25
CA TRP A 132 -2.03 -17.44 -14.32
C TRP A 132 -0.63 -17.02 -13.80
N CYS A 133 -0.56 -16.32 -12.67
CA CYS A 133 0.70 -15.92 -12.06
C CYS A 133 1.55 -17.13 -11.64
N ILE A 134 0.94 -18.13 -10.99
CA ILE A 134 1.64 -19.37 -10.59
C ILE A 134 2.28 -20.04 -11.82
N LYS A 135 1.54 -20.10 -12.91
CA LYS A 135 1.98 -20.80 -14.14
C LYS A 135 3.03 -20.03 -14.93
N ASN A 136 2.96 -18.69 -14.94
CA ASN A 136 3.71 -17.87 -15.90
C ASN A 136 4.81 -17.01 -15.27
N ILE A 137 4.87 -16.89 -13.94
CA ILE A 137 5.92 -16.13 -13.26
C ILE A 137 6.82 -17.09 -12.49
N SER A 138 8.08 -17.16 -12.90
CA SER A 138 9.10 -17.95 -12.21
C SER A 138 9.65 -17.18 -11.00
N ILE A 139 9.60 -17.79 -9.83
CA ILE A 139 10.16 -17.19 -8.62
C ILE A 139 11.64 -17.50 -8.50
N ARG A 140 12.42 -16.44 -8.38
CA ARG A 140 13.89 -16.47 -8.33
C ARG A 140 14.39 -15.47 -7.27
N ASP A 141 14.08 -15.75 -5.99
CA ASP A 141 14.48 -14.89 -4.86
C ASP A 141 16.00 -14.69 -4.82
N GLU A 142 16.76 -15.69 -5.25
CA GLU A 142 18.23 -15.65 -5.29
C GLU A 142 18.80 -14.61 -6.30
N LEU A 143 18.01 -14.18 -7.27
CA LEU A 143 18.40 -13.12 -8.22
C LEU A 143 18.17 -11.71 -7.67
N ASN A 144 17.46 -11.59 -6.56
CA ASN A 144 17.18 -10.31 -5.89
C ASN A 144 17.55 -10.36 -4.39
N PRO A 145 18.82 -10.60 -4.04
CA PRO A 145 19.26 -10.77 -2.65
C PRO A 145 19.10 -9.50 -1.81
N GLN A 146 18.91 -8.35 -2.43
CA GLN A 146 18.68 -7.07 -1.76
C GLN A 146 17.19 -6.74 -1.60
N HIS A 147 16.29 -7.60 -2.09
CA HIS A 147 14.84 -7.44 -2.04
C HIS A 147 14.34 -6.10 -2.59
N ILE A 148 14.97 -5.60 -3.67
CA ILE A 148 14.54 -4.37 -4.34
C ILE A 148 13.28 -4.68 -5.14
N PRO A 149 12.16 -3.99 -4.90
CA PRO A 149 10.92 -4.24 -5.63
C PRO A 149 11.09 -4.02 -7.12
N MET A 150 10.70 -5.01 -7.92
CA MET A 150 10.69 -4.91 -9.38
C MET A 150 9.45 -4.13 -9.84
N MET A 151 9.62 -3.31 -10.88
CA MET A 151 8.50 -2.67 -11.55
C MET A 151 7.52 -3.70 -12.12
N PRO A 152 6.20 -3.54 -11.98
CA PRO A 152 5.21 -4.49 -12.49
C PRO A 152 5.37 -4.84 -13.97
N GLN A 153 5.70 -3.85 -14.82
CA GLN A 153 5.96 -4.07 -16.24
C GLN A 153 7.23 -4.92 -16.47
N GLY A 154 8.23 -4.78 -15.59
CA GLY A 154 9.44 -5.59 -15.62
C GLY A 154 9.13 -7.07 -15.36
N VAL A 155 8.30 -7.37 -14.37
CA VAL A 155 7.84 -8.73 -14.07
C VAL A 155 7.04 -9.31 -15.24
N TRP A 156 6.14 -8.53 -15.84
CA TRP A 156 5.41 -8.96 -17.03
C TRP A 156 6.34 -9.34 -18.19
N ASN A 157 7.33 -8.53 -18.48
CA ASN A 157 8.21 -8.74 -19.61
C ASN A 157 9.22 -9.88 -19.39
N SER A 158 9.79 -9.97 -18.18
CA SER A 158 10.80 -11.00 -17.86
C SER A 158 10.20 -12.35 -17.49
N ARG A 159 8.96 -12.39 -17.00
CA ARG A 159 8.34 -13.58 -16.40
C ARG A 159 9.12 -14.12 -15.19
N ILE A 160 9.96 -13.29 -14.58
CA ILE A 160 10.76 -13.61 -13.41
C ILE A 160 10.47 -12.55 -12.33
N ALA A 161 10.35 -12.99 -11.09
CA ALA A 161 10.22 -12.11 -9.93
C ALA A 161 10.73 -12.81 -8.65
N ASP A 162 11.02 -12.04 -7.61
CA ASP A 162 10.95 -12.54 -6.25
C ASP A 162 9.49 -12.60 -5.76
N GLN A 163 9.26 -13.19 -4.58
CA GLN A 163 7.91 -13.35 -4.03
C GLN A 163 7.21 -12.01 -3.80
N HIS A 164 7.92 -11.01 -3.29
CA HIS A 164 7.36 -9.68 -3.02
C HIS A 164 7.01 -8.94 -4.32
N SER A 165 7.91 -8.94 -5.29
CA SER A 165 7.68 -8.32 -6.61
C SER A 165 6.54 -8.98 -7.38
N ARG A 166 6.34 -10.31 -7.23
CA ARG A 166 5.16 -11.01 -7.77
C ARG A 166 3.87 -10.51 -7.15
N ALA A 167 3.86 -10.29 -5.84
CA ALA A 167 2.69 -9.77 -5.14
C ALA A 167 2.33 -8.35 -5.62
N ILE A 168 3.32 -7.47 -5.76
CA ILE A 168 3.14 -6.12 -6.32
C ILE A 168 2.60 -6.19 -7.75
N PHE A 169 3.19 -7.03 -8.59
CA PHE A 169 2.73 -7.25 -9.96
C PHE A 169 1.28 -7.75 -10.02
N TYR A 170 0.93 -8.71 -9.16
CA TYR A 170 -0.42 -9.24 -9.06
C TYR A 170 -1.45 -8.13 -8.79
N VAL A 171 -1.19 -7.31 -7.78
CA VAL A 171 -2.06 -6.20 -7.39
C VAL A 171 -2.12 -5.12 -8.48
N ALA A 172 -0.99 -4.79 -9.11
CA ALA A 172 -0.94 -3.79 -10.19
C ALA A 172 -1.87 -4.16 -11.35
N VAL A 173 -1.88 -5.43 -11.76
CA VAL A 173 -2.76 -5.91 -12.82
C VAL A 173 -4.23 -5.84 -12.40
N LEU A 174 -4.58 -6.29 -11.22
CA LEU A 174 -5.97 -6.25 -10.75
C LEU A 174 -6.49 -4.81 -10.65
N ARG A 175 -5.70 -3.87 -10.09
CA ARG A 175 -6.07 -2.44 -10.05
C ARG A 175 -6.21 -1.84 -11.45
N SER A 176 -5.37 -2.25 -12.40
CA SER A 176 -5.49 -1.82 -13.80
C SER A 176 -6.77 -2.29 -14.48
N LEU A 177 -7.35 -3.40 -14.00
CA LEU A 177 -8.61 -3.96 -14.46
C LEU A 177 -9.83 -3.50 -13.64
N GLY A 178 -9.63 -2.60 -12.67
CA GLY A 178 -10.70 -2.05 -11.82
C GLY A 178 -11.09 -2.95 -10.65
N ILE A 179 -10.26 -3.91 -10.27
CA ILE A 179 -10.50 -4.84 -9.17
C ILE A 179 -9.74 -4.35 -7.94
N ALA A 180 -10.45 -4.10 -6.83
CA ALA A 180 -9.85 -3.70 -5.58
C ALA A 180 -8.92 -4.83 -5.05
N SER A 181 -7.67 -4.48 -4.82
CA SER A 181 -6.65 -5.44 -4.41
C SER A 181 -5.52 -4.76 -3.63
N ARG A 182 -4.85 -5.52 -2.77
CA ARG A 182 -3.81 -5.00 -1.88
C ARG A 182 -2.80 -6.08 -1.50
N ILE A 183 -1.66 -5.64 -1.01
CA ILE A 183 -0.87 -6.39 -0.05
C ILE A 183 -1.32 -5.88 1.31
N ASP A 184 -1.87 -6.75 2.15
CA ASP A 184 -2.31 -6.37 3.49
C ASP A 184 -1.10 -5.99 4.33
N GLU A 185 -1.12 -4.79 4.86
CA GLU A 185 0.02 -4.16 5.56
C GLU A 185 0.41 -4.91 6.83
N VAL A 186 -0.59 -5.45 7.51
CA VAL A 186 -0.41 -6.13 8.78
C VAL A 186 0.16 -7.54 8.60
N THR A 187 -0.44 -8.30 7.69
CA THR A 187 -0.11 -9.71 7.51
C THR A 187 0.85 -9.98 6.36
N GLY A 188 1.08 -9.01 5.48
CA GLY A 188 1.84 -9.17 4.24
C GLY A 188 1.15 -10.03 3.18
N LYS A 189 -0.12 -10.39 3.38
CA LYS A 189 -0.87 -11.20 2.44
C LYS A 189 -1.31 -10.41 1.22
N THR A 190 -1.18 -11.01 0.06
CA THR A 190 -1.83 -10.49 -1.15
C THR A 190 -3.32 -10.80 -1.09
N GLN A 191 -4.16 -9.82 -1.39
CA GLN A 191 -5.61 -9.95 -1.30
C GLN A 191 -6.30 -9.23 -2.48
N TYR A 192 -7.47 -9.72 -2.86
CA TYR A 192 -8.43 -9.01 -3.72
C TYR A 192 -9.80 -8.99 -3.06
N ALA A 193 -10.62 -7.99 -3.39
CA ALA A 193 -11.99 -7.92 -2.92
C ALA A 193 -12.90 -8.78 -3.82
N GLY A 194 -13.65 -9.68 -3.21
CA GLY A 194 -14.71 -10.41 -3.89
C GLY A 194 -15.89 -9.51 -4.26
N THR A 195 -16.85 -10.05 -4.99
CA THR A 195 -18.07 -9.33 -5.39
C THR A 195 -18.95 -8.92 -4.19
N ASP A 196 -18.76 -9.56 -3.05
CA ASP A 196 -19.39 -9.22 -1.77
C ASP A 196 -18.62 -8.14 -0.98
N GLY A 197 -17.54 -7.59 -1.54
CA GLY A 197 -16.67 -6.60 -0.92
C GLY A 197 -15.73 -7.16 0.15
N LYS A 198 -15.72 -8.46 0.39
CA LYS A 198 -14.82 -9.08 1.37
C LYS A 198 -13.46 -9.40 0.76
N TRP A 199 -12.41 -9.22 1.56
CA TRP A 199 -11.07 -9.58 1.17
C TRP A 199 -10.88 -11.09 1.09
N GLN A 200 -10.33 -11.55 -0.04
CA GLN A 200 -9.96 -12.93 -0.31
C GLN A 200 -8.43 -13.02 -0.36
N ASP A 201 -7.87 -13.93 0.43
CA ASP A 201 -6.44 -14.18 0.45
C ASP A 201 -5.99 -14.88 -0.85
N VAL A 202 -4.84 -14.47 -1.37
CA VAL A 202 -4.19 -15.09 -2.52
C VAL A 202 -3.09 -16.03 -2.03
N ASP A 203 -3.26 -17.32 -2.31
CA ASP A 203 -2.20 -18.30 -2.06
C ASP A 203 -1.56 -18.70 -3.40
N PHE A 204 -0.31 -18.29 -3.59
CA PHE A 204 0.47 -18.64 -4.77
C PHE A 204 1.12 -20.03 -4.69
N THR A 205 0.95 -20.76 -3.60
CA THR A 205 1.53 -22.10 -3.40
C THR A 205 0.51 -23.21 -3.57
N ALA A 206 -0.77 -22.89 -3.36
CA ALA A 206 -1.84 -23.87 -3.39
C ALA A 206 -2.44 -24.03 -4.80
N THR A 207 -2.70 -25.26 -5.15
CA THR A 207 -3.57 -25.60 -6.29
C THR A 207 -5.06 -25.44 -5.94
N THR A 208 -5.37 -25.21 -4.67
CA THR A 208 -6.71 -24.96 -4.13
C THR A 208 -6.62 -23.95 -2.97
N GLU A 209 -7.43 -22.90 -2.97
CA GLU A 209 -7.44 -21.86 -1.94
C GLU A 209 -7.79 -22.44 -0.57
N ALA A 210 -6.86 -22.34 0.39
CA ALA A 210 -7.13 -22.65 1.78
C ALA A 210 -7.53 -21.36 2.52
N ASN A 211 -8.79 -21.25 2.93
CA ASN A 211 -9.24 -20.21 3.86
C ASN A 211 -8.61 -20.48 5.24
N ILE A 212 -7.63 -19.67 5.63
CA ILE A 212 -7.07 -19.73 6.98
C ILE A 212 -8.05 -19.04 7.93
N PRO A 213 -8.53 -19.72 8.98
CA PRO A 213 -9.39 -19.09 9.98
C PRO A 213 -8.74 -17.86 10.57
N GLN A 214 -9.53 -16.83 10.86
CA GLN A 214 -9.05 -15.61 11.49
C GLN A 214 -9.58 -15.48 12.91
N GLY A 215 -8.80 -14.83 13.77
CA GLY A 215 -9.17 -14.51 15.13
C GLY A 215 -8.87 -13.05 15.44
N LYS A 216 -9.39 -12.58 16.57
CA LYS A 216 -9.13 -11.21 17.05
C LYS A 216 -8.25 -11.27 18.29
N LEU A 217 -7.04 -10.71 18.17
CA LEU A 217 -6.13 -10.54 19.30
C LEU A 217 -6.46 -9.25 20.04
N VAL A 218 -6.79 -9.38 21.33
CA VAL A 218 -7.00 -8.25 22.25
C VAL A 218 -6.04 -8.38 23.42
N ALA A 219 -5.30 -7.32 23.71
CA ALA A 219 -4.40 -7.27 24.86
C ALA A 219 -4.50 -5.94 25.60
N THR A 220 -4.39 -6.02 26.93
CA THR A 220 -4.45 -4.85 27.82
C THR A 220 -3.06 -4.45 28.29
N TYR A 221 -2.86 -3.16 28.48
CA TYR A 221 -1.64 -2.58 29.06
C TYR A 221 -2.00 -1.72 30.27
N LYS A 222 -1.28 -1.91 31.37
CA LYS A 222 -1.41 -1.06 32.56
C LYS A 222 -0.44 0.11 32.46
N PRO A 223 -0.91 1.34 32.23
CA PRO A 223 -0.04 2.50 32.08
C PRO A 223 0.85 2.73 33.31
N VAL A 224 2.09 3.15 33.06
CA VAL A 224 3.03 3.61 34.10
C VAL A 224 3.41 5.07 33.80
N LYS A 225 3.88 5.79 34.82
CA LYS A 225 4.20 7.24 34.71
C LYS A 225 5.17 7.55 33.57
N ALA A 226 6.15 6.66 33.33
CA ALA A 226 7.17 6.85 32.30
C ALA A 226 6.70 6.41 30.90
N LEU A 227 5.66 5.57 30.83
CA LEU A 227 5.14 5.04 29.57
C LEU A 227 3.64 4.86 29.68
N THR A 228 2.90 5.80 29.15
CA THR A 228 1.44 5.82 29.25
C THR A 228 0.77 4.97 28.14
N ASN A 229 1.38 4.92 26.96
CA ASN A 229 0.89 4.16 25.83
C ASN A 229 2.07 3.69 24.94
N PRO A 230 2.44 2.40 24.98
CA PRO A 230 3.56 1.89 24.21
C PRO A 230 3.38 2.10 22.70
N LEU A 231 4.48 2.35 22.00
CA LEU A 231 4.54 2.51 20.55
C LEU A 231 5.07 1.21 19.91
N TYR A 232 4.49 0.86 18.77
CA TYR A 232 4.97 -0.23 17.96
C TYR A 232 6.41 0.05 17.49
N TYR A 233 7.20 -0.96 17.23
CA TYR A 233 8.64 -0.95 16.96
C TYR A 233 9.52 -0.40 18.10
N SER A 234 9.06 0.60 18.85
CA SER A 234 9.84 1.21 19.92
C SER A 234 9.75 0.46 21.23
N HIS A 235 8.56 -0.04 21.58
CA HIS A 235 8.26 -0.66 22.86
C HIS A 235 7.70 -2.08 22.73
N PHE A 236 7.12 -2.41 21.61
CA PHE A 236 6.66 -3.76 21.32
C PHE A 236 6.64 -4.06 19.82
N THR A 237 6.73 -5.34 19.48
CA THR A 237 6.53 -5.87 18.14
C THR A 237 5.74 -7.17 18.22
N LEU A 238 5.03 -7.49 17.14
CA LEU A 238 4.30 -8.74 16.99
C LEU A 238 4.79 -9.45 15.73
N SER A 239 5.18 -10.70 15.86
CA SER A 239 5.62 -11.53 14.74
C SER A 239 4.80 -12.80 14.65
N LYS A 240 4.43 -13.20 13.44
CA LYS A 240 3.85 -14.52 13.17
C LYS A 240 4.98 -15.56 13.09
N VAL A 241 4.78 -16.70 13.71
CA VAL A 241 5.67 -17.85 13.54
C VAL A 241 5.21 -18.64 12.32
N THR A 242 6.08 -18.74 11.31
CA THR A 242 5.76 -19.52 10.10
C THR A 242 5.85 -21.02 10.39
N PRO A 243 5.23 -21.89 9.56
CA PRO A 243 5.36 -23.34 9.70
C PRO A 243 6.81 -23.85 9.69
N GLN A 244 7.74 -23.07 9.11
CA GLN A 244 9.18 -23.38 9.08
C GLN A 244 9.92 -22.82 10.31
N GLY A 245 9.21 -22.29 11.31
CA GLY A 245 9.78 -21.70 12.53
C GLY A 245 10.44 -20.34 12.34
N ARG A 246 10.22 -19.67 11.21
CA ARG A 246 10.74 -18.30 10.98
C ARG A 246 9.77 -17.28 11.56
N LEU A 247 10.32 -16.15 12.02
CA LEU A 247 9.53 -15.02 12.50
C LEU A 247 9.26 -14.05 11.34
N GLN A 248 7.97 -13.82 11.08
CA GLN A 248 7.50 -12.79 10.17
C GLN A 248 6.98 -11.62 10.99
N LEU A 249 7.73 -10.52 11.04
CA LEU A 249 7.30 -9.30 11.71
C LEU A 249 6.06 -8.73 11.03
N LEU A 250 5.01 -8.43 11.80
CA LEU A 250 3.83 -7.75 11.30
C LEU A 250 4.12 -6.24 11.21
N SER A 251 3.71 -5.60 10.13
CA SER A 251 3.87 -4.17 9.92
C SER A 251 2.57 -3.44 10.21
N TYR A 252 2.62 -2.43 11.08
CA TYR A 252 1.46 -1.64 11.47
C TYR A 252 1.64 -0.13 11.23
N ASP A 253 2.80 0.27 10.77
CA ASP A 253 3.07 1.67 10.45
C ASP A 253 3.12 1.85 8.95
N GLU A 254 2.23 2.67 8.43
CA GLU A 254 2.27 3.11 7.06
C GLU A 254 2.19 4.62 6.91
N GLY A 255 2.98 5.08 5.97
CA GLY A 255 2.82 6.35 5.29
C GLY A 255 3.61 7.52 5.81
N ASP A 256 4.14 7.55 7.01
CA ASP A 256 5.03 8.63 7.44
C ASP A 256 6.44 8.14 7.73
N LEU A 257 7.40 8.76 7.03
CA LEU A 257 8.84 8.54 7.18
C LEU A 257 9.40 8.93 8.56
N ASP A 258 8.55 9.22 9.53
CA ASP A 258 8.94 9.43 10.92
C ASP A 258 9.09 8.08 11.61
N MET A 259 10.31 7.68 11.78
CA MET A 259 10.71 6.46 12.48
C MET A 259 10.08 6.40 13.86
N GLY A 260 9.03 5.59 14.02
CA GLY A 260 8.41 5.27 15.31
C GLY A 260 7.19 6.12 15.70
N SER A 261 6.57 6.76 14.72
CA SER A 261 5.35 7.50 14.99
C SER A 261 4.12 6.68 14.74
N GLY A 262 3.20 6.49 15.33
CA GLY A 262 1.82 6.24 14.94
C GLY A 262 1.14 5.14 15.68
N THR A 263 1.50 3.89 15.48
CA THR A 263 0.71 2.78 16.03
C THR A 263 0.99 2.54 17.50
N THR A 264 -0.03 2.78 18.34
CA THR A 264 0.08 2.61 19.78
C THR A 264 -0.57 1.31 20.25
N TRP A 265 -0.20 0.86 21.46
CA TRP A 265 -0.83 -0.31 22.08
C TRP A 265 -2.35 -0.17 22.15
N SER A 266 -2.83 1.01 22.52
CA SER A 266 -4.26 1.25 22.66
C SER A 266 -5.00 1.24 21.31
N SER A 267 -4.37 1.72 20.25
CA SER A 267 -4.98 1.70 18.90
C SER A 267 -5.02 0.29 18.32
N LEU A 268 -3.97 -0.49 18.54
CA LEU A 268 -3.80 -1.81 17.93
C LEU A 268 -4.42 -2.93 18.79
N LEU A 269 -3.90 -3.11 20.00
CA LEU A 269 -4.19 -4.30 20.81
C LEU A 269 -5.38 -4.11 21.75
N LYS A 270 -5.60 -2.90 22.31
CA LYS A 270 -6.76 -2.66 23.15
C LYS A 270 -8.07 -2.68 22.36
N LYS A 271 -8.07 -2.13 21.15
CA LYS A 271 -9.21 -2.22 20.22
C LYS A 271 -9.32 -3.60 19.59
N GLY A 272 -8.22 -4.32 19.54
CA GLY A 272 -8.06 -5.63 18.94
C GLY A 272 -7.74 -5.57 17.45
N THR A 273 -6.80 -6.41 17.04
CA THR A 273 -6.37 -6.60 15.66
C THR A 273 -6.80 -7.98 15.17
N VAL A 274 -7.22 -8.05 13.90
CA VAL A 274 -7.60 -9.32 13.26
C VAL A 274 -6.35 -9.97 12.71
N LEU A 275 -6.14 -11.23 13.07
CA LEU A 275 -4.99 -12.03 12.66
C LEU A 275 -5.45 -13.40 12.18
N ASP A 276 -4.65 -14.04 11.34
CA ASP A 276 -4.87 -15.45 11.00
C ASP A 276 -4.69 -16.35 12.24
N ALA A 277 -5.35 -17.49 12.24
CA ALA A 277 -5.02 -18.52 13.22
C ALA A 277 -3.57 -18.97 13.06
N GLY A 278 -2.86 -19.11 14.18
CA GLY A 278 -1.44 -19.47 14.19
C GLY A 278 -0.74 -19.05 15.46
N ASP A 279 0.56 -19.31 15.50
CA ASP A 279 1.40 -18.96 16.64
C ASP A 279 2.04 -17.58 16.42
N TYR A 280 2.11 -16.79 17.48
CA TYR A 280 2.62 -15.43 17.43
C TYR A 280 3.58 -15.16 18.58
N LEU A 281 4.63 -14.39 18.29
CA LEU A 281 5.58 -13.92 19.28
C LEU A 281 5.38 -12.41 19.52
N LEU A 282 4.96 -12.06 20.72
CA LEU A 282 4.93 -10.69 21.22
C LEU A 282 6.24 -10.38 21.93
N VAL A 283 7.02 -9.47 21.40
CA VAL A 283 8.22 -8.94 22.06
C VAL A 283 7.88 -7.58 22.64
N THR A 284 8.10 -7.40 23.93
CA THR A 284 7.99 -6.12 24.62
C THR A 284 9.34 -5.71 25.17
N GLY A 285 9.64 -4.41 25.18
CA GLY A 285 10.93 -3.98 25.67
C GLY A 285 11.08 -2.48 25.75
N THR A 286 12.24 -2.05 26.20
CA THR A 286 12.64 -0.65 26.22
C THR A 286 14.14 -0.53 25.95
N ARG A 287 14.51 0.55 25.28
CA ARG A 287 15.91 0.90 25.07
C ARG A 287 16.40 1.77 26.22
N LEU A 288 17.50 1.39 26.84
CA LEU A 288 18.16 2.16 27.87
C LEU A 288 19.01 3.28 27.25
N ALA A 289 19.27 4.33 28.03
CA ALA A 289 20.14 5.43 27.61
C ALA A 289 21.57 4.97 27.24
N SER A 290 22.02 3.87 27.80
CA SER A 290 23.30 3.21 27.47
C SER A 290 23.31 2.48 26.12
N GLY A 291 22.17 2.42 25.40
CA GLY A 291 22.02 1.67 24.15
C GLY A 291 21.62 0.22 24.34
N GLY A 292 21.63 -0.30 25.57
CA GLY A 292 21.13 -1.65 25.86
C GLY A 292 19.62 -1.77 25.67
N VAL A 293 19.14 -2.97 25.36
CA VAL A 293 17.70 -3.27 25.23
C VAL A 293 17.31 -4.30 26.28
N LEU A 294 16.29 -3.99 27.07
CA LEU A 294 15.62 -4.96 27.92
C LEU A 294 14.39 -5.47 27.17
N SER A 295 14.32 -6.76 26.91
CA SER A 295 13.20 -7.37 26.19
C SER A 295 12.57 -8.51 26.97
N ARG A 296 11.26 -8.71 26.77
CA ARG A 296 10.48 -9.86 27.22
C ARG A 296 9.76 -10.47 26.02
N LEU A 297 9.83 -11.79 25.90
CA LEU A 297 9.14 -12.57 24.90
C LEU A 297 7.91 -13.23 25.53
N THR A 298 6.79 -13.25 24.80
CA THR A 298 5.54 -13.90 25.20
C THR A 298 4.96 -14.60 23.96
N GLU A 299 4.75 -15.89 24.05
CA GLU A 299 4.03 -16.72 23.09
C GLU A 299 2.54 -16.76 23.40
#